data_6bcb1db78995cb82bea22b6295519489
#
_entry.id   6bcb1db78995cb82bea22b6295519489
#
_cell.length_a   1.000
_cell.length_b   1.000
_cell.length_c   1.000
_cell.angle_alpha   90.00
_cell.angle_beta   90.00
_cell.angle_gamma   90.00
#
_symmetry.space_group_name_H-M   'P 1'
#
loop_
_entity.id
_entity.type
_entity.pdbx_description
1 polymer ?
#
loop_
_entity_poly.entity_id
_entity_poly.type
_entity_poly.pdbx_seq_one_letter_code
_entity_poly.pdbx_strand_id
1 'polypeptide(L)'
;MKIVKMPICYNIFSVLLMILSLLLTQVSFAAQGDKTADKKQPPADLKITSDKMIAGKNQAMVEFMGNVKAVQADSVLSADSLKVFFHTSKAPKKGQSNIKRILATGNVEYTEGTRKAFSDQADYDTAEEILILTGEQTQARLLTGKSWITGKKITLFKAQERVVVESTEENRVEAFFDAEDQDGSL
;
A
#
# COMPACT_ATOMS: atom_id res chain seq x y z
N MET A 1 -59.40 -70.59 -16.83
CA MET A 1 -58.00 -70.24 -16.69
C MET A 1 -57.90 -68.74 -16.67
N LYS A 2 -57.82 -68.13 -15.47
CA LYS A 2 -57.82 -66.63 -15.28
C LYS A 2 -56.42 -66.09 -15.27
N ILE A 3 -56.08 -65.26 -16.19
CA ILE A 3 -54.80 -64.54 -16.25
C ILE A 3 -55.00 -63.28 -15.44
N VAL A 4 -54.26 -63.16 -14.30
CA VAL A 4 -54.26 -62.01 -13.46
C VAL A 4 -53.19 -61.01 -14.03
N LYS A 5 -53.68 -59.88 -14.58
CA LYS A 5 -52.79 -58.75 -14.94
C LYS A 5 -52.41 -58.00 -13.66
N MET A 6 -51.14 -58.03 -13.29
CA MET A 6 -50.57 -57.17 -12.27
C MET A 6 -50.42 -55.72 -12.82
N PRO A 7 -50.73 -54.70 -12.03
CA PRO A 7 -50.60 -53.31 -12.51
C PRO A 7 -49.15 -52.85 -12.34
N ILE A 8 -48.57 -52.43 -13.43
CA ILE A 8 -47.20 -51.88 -13.57
C ILE A 8 -47.09 -50.44 -12.93
N CYS A 9 -48.19 -49.92 -12.41
CA CYS A 9 -48.22 -48.52 -11.90
C CYS A 9 -47.51 -48.26 -10.56
N TYR A 10 -47.11 -49.29 -9.80
CA TYR A 10 -46.49 -49.06 -8.47
C TYR A 10 -45.01 -48.68 -8.54
N ASN A 11 -44.32 -49.14 -9.56
CA ASN A 11 -42.87 -48.89 -9.69
C ASN A 11 -42.50 -47.49 -10.18
N ILE A 12 -43.36 -46.84 -10.97
CA ILE A 12 -43.07 -45.50 -11.53
C ILE A 12 -43.16 -44.43 -10.43
N PHE A 13 -44.12 -44.56 -9.52
CA PHE A 13 -44.29 -43.61 -8.42
C PHE A 13 -43.17 -43.72 -7.39
N SER A 14 -42.66 -44.92 -7.09
CA SER A 14 -41.55 -45.18 -6.21
C SER A 14 -40.23 -44.65 -6.78
N VAL A 15 -39.99 -44.80 -8.09
CA VAL A 15 -38.80 -44.28 -8.77
C VAL A 15 -38.84 -42.74 -8.87
N LEU A 16 -40.01 -42.18 -9.10
CA LEU A 16 -40.21 -40.73 -9.14
C LEU A 16 -39.97 -40.08 -7.75
N LEU A 17 -40.39 -40.73 -6.65
CA LEU A 17 -40.16 -40.27 -5.30
C LEU A 17 -38.67 -40.36 -4.90
N MET A 18 -37.95 -41.37 -5.41
CA MET A 18 -36.53 -41.55 -5.17
C MET A 18 -35.66 -40.54 -5.94
N ILE A 19 -36.09 -40.15 -7.14
CA ILE A 19 -35.41 -39.11 -7.93
C ILE A 19 -35.69 -37.72 -7.34
N LEU A 20 -36.85 -37.46 -6.78
CA LEU A 20 -37.19 -36.17 -6.13
C LEU A 20 -36.42 -35.97 -4.81
N SER A 21 -36.07 -37.06 -4.10
CA SER A 21 -35.23 -36.96 -2.88
C SER A 21 -33.75 -36.73 -3.19
N LEU A 22 -33.26 -37.08 -4.38
CA LEU A 22 -31.88 -36.88 -4.81
C LEU A 22 -31.59 -35.42 -5.27
N LEU A 23 -32.64 -34.65 -5.59
CA LEU A 23 -32.56 -33.26 -6.06
C LEU A 23 -32.56 -32.22 -4.93
N LEU A 24 -32.72 -32.64 -3.65
CA LEU A 24 -32.80 -31.74 -2.49
C LEU A 24 -31.51 -31.63 -1.66
N THR A 25 -30.43 -32.31 -2.06
CA THR A 25 -29.12 -32.05 -1.49
C THR A 25 -28.34 -31.03 -2.32
N GLN A 26 -28.90 -29.87 -2.50
CA GLN A 26 -28.14 -28.67 -2.79
C GLN A 26 -27.37 -28.36 -1.51
N VAL A 27 -26.18 -28.93 -1.38
CA VAL A 27 -25.17 -28.43 -0.44
C VAL A 27 -24.90 -27.00 -0.90
N SER A 28 -25.55 -26.04 -0.25
CA SER A 28 -25.11 -24.65 -0.30
C SER A 28 -23.69 -24.63 0.25
N PHE A 29 -22.71 -24.72 -0.65
CA PHE A 29 -21.37 -24.24 -0.38
C PHE A 29 -21.54 -22.74 -0.19
N ALA A 30 -21.87 -22.33 1.03
CA ALA A 30 -21.66 -20.97 1.46
C ALA A 30 -20.16 -20.74 1.27
N ALA A 31 -19.81 -20.05 0.17
CA ALA A 31 -18.52 -19.42 0.06
C ALA A 31 -18.45 -18.52 1.31
N GLN A 32 -17.83 -19.02 2.37
CA GLN A 32 -17.23 -18.19 3.39
C GLN A 32 -16.23 -17.34 2.62
N GLY A 33 -16.71 -16.18 2.17
CA GLY A 33 -15.82 -15.10 1.83
C GLY A 33 -14.99 -14.88 3.09
N ASP A 34 -13.79 -15.40 3.05
CA ASP A 34 -12.74 -15.07 3.99
C ASP A 34 -12.62 -13.54 3.90
N LYS A 35 -13.37 -12.86 4.79
CA LYS A 35 -13.04 -11.50 5.16
C LYS A 35 -11.70 -11.64 5.87
N THR A 36 -10.63 -11.70 5.09
CA THR A 36 -9.33 -11.30 5.55
C THR A 36 -9.53 -9.89 6.07
N ALA A 37 -9.93 -9.82 7.35
CA ALA A 37 -9.80 -8.60 8.12
C ALA A 37 -8.34 -8.22 7.92
N ASP A 38 -8.16 -7.11 7.23
CA ASP A 38 -6.88 -6.47 7.01
C ASP A 38 -6.26 -6.30 8.39
N LYS A 39 -5.48 -7.28 8.83
CA LYS A 39 -4.71 -7.23 10.05
C LYS A 39 -3.62 -6.22 9.74
N LYS A 40 -3.89 -4.94 10.01
CA LYS A 40 -2.90 -3.89 9.99
C LYS A 40 -1.69 -4.44 10.75
N GLN A 41 -0.67 -4.86 10.00
CA GLN A 41 0.56 -5.40 10.56
C GLN A 41 1.13 -4.35 11.53
N PRO A 42 1.72 -4.75 12.66
CA PRO A 42 2.39 -3.80 13.53
C PRO A 42 3.42 -3.03 12.69
N PRO A 43 3.58 -1.72 12.90
CA PRO A 43 4.52 -0.91 12.16
C PRO A 43 5.91 -1.55 12.27
N ALA A 44 6.57 -1.75 11.12
CA ALA A 44 7.92 -2.29 11.07
C ALA A 44 8.90 -1.30 11.73
N ASP A 45 9.95 -1.81 12.34
CA ASP A 45 10.99 -0.98 12.96
C ASP A 45 11.68 -0.10 11.92
N LEU A 46 11.89 1.18 12.27
CA LEU A 46 12.62 2.16 11.47
C LEU A 46 14.08 2.23 11.96
N LYS A 47 15.02 1.87 11.09
CA LYS A 47 16.45 1.99 11.33
C LYS A 47 17.01 3.16 10.52
N ILE A 48 17.70 4.12 11.18
CA ILE A 48 18.32 5.28 10.53
C ILE A 48 19.82 5.25 10.81
N THR A 49 20.63 5.53 9.79
CA THR A 49 22.07 5.76 9.86
C THR A 49 22.40 7.12 9.26
N SER A 50 23.40 7.82 9.81
CA SER A 50 23.85 9.15 9.37
C SER A 50 25.24 9.45 9.93
N ASP A 51 25.89 10.49 9.43
CA ASP A 51 27.18 10.95 9.98
C ASP A 51 27.00 11.68 11.32
N LYS A 52 25.85 12.35 11.52
CA LYS A 52 25.54 13.12 12.72
C LYS A 52 24.07 13.03 13.09
N MET A 53 23.77 12.96 14.38
CA MET A 53 22.43 13.02 14.94
C MET A 53 22.34 14.12 16.00
N ILE A 54 21.26 14.88 16.02
CA ILE A 54 20.93 15.86 17.06
C ILE A 54 19.57 15.52 17.64
N ALA A 55 19.51 15.33 18.96
CA ALA A 55 18.27 15.12 19.71
C ALA A 55 18.24 16.05 20.92
N GLY A 56 17.17 16.81 21.07
CA GLY A 56 16.98 17.71 22.21
C GLY A 56 16.02 17.12 23.25
N LYS A 57 16.34 17.26 24.53
CA LYS A 57 15.57 16.69 25.65
C LYS A 57 14.11 17.14 25.70
N ASN A 58 13.79 18.32 25.15
CA ASN A 58 12.43 18.89 25.13
C ASN A 58 11.84 19.02 23.71
N GLN A 59 12.53 18.45 22.71
CA GLN A 59 12.08 18.51 21.33
C GLN A 59 11.50 17.16 20.94
N ALA A 60 10.23 17.18 20.53
CA ALA A 60 9.59 15.99 19.94
C ALA A 60 10.12 15.74 18.51
N MET A 61 11.44 15.96 18.31
CA MET A 61 12.10 15.85 17.00
C MET A 61 13.54 15.37 17.20
N VAL A 62 13.99 14.55 16.26
CA VAL A 62 15.39 14.16 16.10
C VAL A 62 15.80 14.49 14.66
N GLU A 63 16.98 15.08 14.50
CA GLU A 63 17.57 15.43 13.20
C GLU A 63 18.80 14.58 12.93
N PHE A 64 18.87 14.00 11.75
CA PHE A 64 19.98 13.23 11.20
C PHE A 64 20.57 14.01 10.03
N MET A 65 21.90 14.08 9.92
CA MET A 65 22.61 14.87 8.90
C MET A 65 23.80 14.09 8.35
N GLY A 66 24.00 14.24 7.05
CA GLY A 66 25.09 13.64 6.28
C GLY A 66 24.86 12.15 5.99
N ASN A 67 24.86 11.78 4.71
CA ASN A 67 24.73 10.41 4.23
C ASN A 67 23.60 9.62 4.92
N VAL A 68 22.44 10.26 5.09
CA VAL A 68 21.33 9.67 5.82
C VAL A 68 20.73 8.53 5.03
N LYS A 69 20.53 7.38 5.70
CA LYS A 69 19.81 6.22 5.17
C LYS A 69 18.84 5.72 6.22
N ALA A 70 17.54 5.72 5.86
CA ALA A 70 16.47 5.19 6.68
C ALA A 70 15.89 3.93 6.01
N VAL A 71 15.72 2.86 6.78
CA VAL A 71 15.22 1.56 6.30
C VAL A 71 14.05 1.14 7.18
N GLN A 72 12.92 0.82 6.54
CA GLN A 72 11.72 0.32 7.20
C GLN A 72 11.06 -0.76 6.31
N ALA A 73 11.01 -2.00 6.77
CA ALA A 73 10.60 -3.14 5.97
C ALA A 73 11.36 -3.20 4.62
N ASP A 74 10.65 -3.13 3.50
CA ASP A 74 11.18 -3.13 2.14
C ASP A 74 11.43 -1.71 1.58
N SER A 75 11.17 -0.68 2.39
CA SER A 75 11.36 0.72 2.01
C SER A 75 12.73 1.23 2.44
N VAL A 76 13.41 1.94 1.56
CA VAL A 76 14.68 2.62 1.81
C VAL A 76 14.57 4.07 1.37
N LEU A 77 14.95 5.00 2.25
CA LEU A 77 15.05 6.42 1.97
C LEU A 77 16.48 6.88 2.24
N SER A 78 17.09 7.55 1.27
CA SER A 78 18.38 8.23 1.37
C SER A 78 18.19 9.73 1.19
N ALA A 79 18.96 10.55 1.93
CA ALA A 79 18.90 12.01 1.86
C ALA A 79 20.15 12.65 2.48
N ASP A 80 20.35 13.95 2.29
CA ASP A 80 21.41 14.70 2.99
C ASP A 80 21.03 14.99 4.45
N SER A 81 19.74 15.19 4.71
CA SER A 81 19.18 15.44 6.05
C SER A 81 17.81 14.81 6.24
N LEU A 82 17.54 14.35 7.45
CA LEU A 82 16.25 13.75 7.83
C LEU A 82 15.82 14.25 9.21
N LYS A 83 14.60 14.78 9.31
CA LYS A 83 13.96 15.15 10.57
C LYS A 83 12.83 14.20 10.86
N VAL A 84 12.85 13.57 12.03
CA VAL A 84 11.79 12.69 12.53
C VAL A 84 11.07 13.40 13.67
N PHE A 85 9.76 13.62 13.48
CA PHE A 85 8.89 14.25 14.46
C PHE A 85 8.08 13.19 15.20
N PHE A 86 8.00 13.30 16.51
CA PHE A 86 7.28 12.37 17.37
C PHE A 86 5.99 13.00 17.94
N HIS A 87 5.03 12.18 18.29
CA HIS A 87 3.88 12.63 19.05
C HIS A 87 4.30 13.00 20.47
N THR A 88 3.81 14.16 20.97
CA THR A 88 4.08 14.65 22.33
C THR A 88 3.14 14.07 23.37
N SER A 89 2.03 13.47 22.97
CA SER A 89 1.05 12.88 23.87
C SER A 89 1.52 11.54 24.41
N LYS A 90 1.23 11.27 25.70
CA LYS A 90 1.57 10.04 26.41
C LYS A 90 0.99 8.83 25.68
N ALA A 91 1.87 7.92 25.28
CA ALA A 91 1.66 6.62 24.66
C ALA A 91 0.80 6.61 23.38
N PRO A 92 1.37 6.17 22.26
CA PRO A 92 0.59 5.88 21.06
C PRO A 92 -0.45 4.80 21.38
N LYS A 93 -1.63 4.88 20.77
CA LYS A 93 -2.62 3.80 20.85
C LYS A 93 -1.98 2.52 20.34
N LYS A 94 -2.33 1.37 20.93
CA LYS A 94 -1.79 0.06 20.53
C LYS A 94 -1.89 -0.12 19.00
N GLY A 95 -0.73 -0.31 18.33
CA GLY A 95 -0.63 -0.45 16.87
C GLY A 95 -0.40 0.86 16.10
N GLN A 96 -0.22 2.01 16.76
CA GLN A 96 0.18 3.26 16.11
C GLN A 96 1.68 3.52 16.30
N SER A 97 2.32 4.07 15.26
CA SER A 97 3.70 4.58 15.35
C SER A 97 3.76 5.78 16.30
N ASN A 98 4.85 5.89 17.08
CA ASN A 98 5.13 7.11 17.82
C ASN A 98 5.64 8.24 16.90
N ILE A 99 6.02 7.93 15.66
CA ILE A 99 6.44 8.90 14.66
C ILE A 99 5.21 9.57 14.07
N LYS A 100 5.22 10.90 14.08
CA LYS A 100 4.15 11.74 13.50
C LYS A 100 4.45 12.10 12.05
N ARG A 101 5.69 12.49 11.75
CA ARG A 101 6.09 13.01 10.45
C ARG A 101 7.56 12.73 10.21
N ILE A 102 7.95 12.50 8.97
CA ILE A 102 9.32 12.39 8.52
C ILE A 102 9.53 13.41 7.40
N LEU A 103 10.57 14.26 7.52
CA LEU A 103 10.94 15.24 6.52
C LEU A 103 12.37 14.98 6.09
N ALA A 104 12.57 14.59 4.84
CA ALA A 104 13.87 14.41 4.21
C ALA A 104 14.17 15.60 3.27
N THR A 105 15.41 16.05 3.24
CA THR A 105 15.86 17.16 2.37
C THR A 105 17.22 16.87 1.78
N GLY A 106 17.40 17.30 0.53
CA GLY A 106 18.63 17.18 -0.26
C GLY A 106 18.84 15.77 -0.81
N ASN A 107 18.96 15.66 -2.12
CA ASN A 107 19.25 14.42 -2.84
C ASN A 107 18.39 13.23 -2.39
N VAL A 108 17.08 13.46 -2.23
CA VAL A 108 16.19 12.45 -1.72
C VAL A 108 15.98 11.34 -2.76
N GLU A 109 16.30 10.11 -2.37
CA GLU A 109 15.98 8.89 -3.09
C GLU A 109 15.13 7.98 -2.19
N TYR A 110 13.97 7.59 -2.66
CA TYR A 110 13.07 6.65 -2.00
C TYR A 110 12.87 5.42 -2.87
N THR A 111 12.96 4.25 -2.28
CA THR A 111 12.72 2.96 -2.95
C THR A 111 11.75 2.14 -2.10
N GLU A 112 10.75 1.54 -2.73
CA GLU A 112 9.77 0.64 -2.13
C GLU A 112 9.37 -0.43 -3.16
N GLY A 113 9.81 -1.65 -2.96
CA GLY A 113 9.62 -2.72 -3.94
C GLY A 113 10.21 -2.34 -5.31
N THR A 114 9.37 -2.29 -6.34
CA THR A 114 9.74 -1.90 -7.72
C THR A 114 9.68 -0.39 -7.97
N ARG A 115 9.15 0.39 -7.01
CA ARG A 115 9.02 1.86 -7.13
C ARG A 115 10.28 2.56 -6.68
N LYS A 116 10.69 3.58 -7.41
CA LYS A 116 11.77 4.50 -7.03
C LYS A 116 11.30 5.93 -7.21
N ALA A 117 11.65 6.80 -6.28
CA ALA A 117 11.34 8.20 -6.38
C ALA A 117 12.57 9.05 -6.08
N PHE A 118 12.68 10.18 -6.78
CA PHE A 118 13.75 11.18 -6.64
C PHE A 118 13.13 12.55 -6.45
N SER A 119 13.66 13.33 -5.51
CA SER A 119 13.19 14.70 -5.24
C SER A 119 14.21 15.49 -4.45
N ASP A 120 14.01 16.80 -4.32
CA ASP A 120 14.82 17.63 -3.43
C ASP A 120 14.32 17.56 -1.97
N GLN A 121 13.03 17.27 -1.80
CA GLN A 121 12.40 17.11 -0.49
C GLN A 121 11.34 16.01 -0.52
N ALA A 122 11.26 15.23 0.56
CA ALA A 122 10.17 14.29 0.82
C ALA A 122 9.59 14.53 2.21
N ASP A 123 8.27 14.59 2.29
CA ASP A 123 7.50 14.84 3.51
C ASP A 123 6.45 13.72 3.69
N TYR A 124 6.59 12.94 4.74
CA TYR A 124 5.70 11.83 5.02
C TYR A 124 4.93 12.04 6.32
N ASP A 125 3.61 12.15 6.21
CA ASP A 125 2.68 12.12 7.35
C ASP A 125 2.24 10.67 7.62
N THR A 126 2.52 10.20 8.84
CA THR A 126 2.24 8.80 9.21
C THR A 126 0.77 8.54 9.54
N ALA A 127 0.02 9.56 9.94
CA ALA A 127 -1.40 9.42 10.28
C ALA A 127 -2.27 9.36 9.03
N GLU A 128 -1.95 10.20 8.05
CA GLU A 128 -2.65 10.28 6.77
C GLU A 128 -2.11 9.27 5.74
N GLU A 129 -0.93 8.67 5.99
CA GLU A 129 -0.21 7.80 5.06
C GLU A 129 0.03 8.50 3.71
N ILE A 130 0.39 9.80 3.77
CA ILE A 130 0.66 10.64 2.60
C ILE A 130 2.15 10.94 2.50
N LEU A 131 2.74 10.64 1.34
CA LEU A 131 4.10 11.02 0.98
C LEU A 131 4.05 12.11 -0.09
N ILE A 132 4.65 13.26 0.19
CA ILE A 132 4.79 14.38 -0.74
C ILE A 132 6.25 14.49 -1.15
N LEU A 133 6.51 14.39 -2.44
CA LEU A 133 7.81 14.60 -3.06
C LEU A 133 7.80 15.96 -3.75
N THR A 134 8.75 16.81 -3.45
CA THR A 134 8.85 18.16 -4.03
C THR A 134 10.22 18.33 -4.70
N GLY A 135 10.19 18.76 -5.95
CA GLY A 135 11.39 19.16 -6.67
C GLY A 135 11.52 20.69 -6.63
N GLU A 136 12.52 21.23 -5.94
CA GLU A 136 12.77 22.68 -5.86
C GLU A 136 13.69 23.14 -6.98
N GLN A 137 14.81 22.46 -7.17
CA GLN A 137 15.81 22.72 -8.19
C GLN A 137 15.61 21.80 -9.39
N THR A 138 15.21 20.55 -9.15
CA THR A 138 14.90 19.55 -10.17
C THR A 138 13.42 19.18 -10.10
N GLN A 139 12.90 18.51 -11.12
CA GLN A 139 11.54 17.93 -11.00
C GLN A 139 11.57 16.69 -10.10
N ALA A 140 10.53 16.52 -9.28
CA ALA A 140 10.30 15.25 -8.63
C ALA A 140 9.98 14.17 -9.68
N ARG A 141 10.49 12.97 -9.47
CA ARG A 141 10.34 11.85 -10.41
C ARG A 141 9.95 10.58 -9.67
N LEU A 142 8.97 9.86 -10.19
CA LEU A 142 8.55 8.54 -9.74
C LEU A 142 8.71 7.55 -10.87
N LEU A 143 9.31 6.40 -10.60
CA LEU A 143 9.50 5.29 -11.52
C LEU A 143 8.82 4.04 -10.97
N THR A 144 8.22 3.25 -11.85
CA THR A 144 7.73 1.90 -11.58
C THR A 144 8.11 1.03 -12.76
N GLY A 145 9.01 0.08 -12.57
CA GLY A 145 9.58 -0.67 -13.68
C GLY A 145 10.28 0.24 -14.69
N LYS A 146 9.82 0.25 -15.95
CA LYS A 146 10.29 1.13 -17.02
C LYS A 146 9.43 2.40 -17.17
N SER A 147 8.25 2.44 -16.56
CA SER A 147 7.34 3.58 -16.60
C SER A 147 7.79 4.66 -15.63
N TRP A 148 7.54 5.95 -15.94
CA TRP A 148 7.90 7.05 -15.08
C TRP A 148 6.98 8.25 -15.26
N ILE A 149 6.91 9.07 -14.20
CA ILE A 149 6.24 10.37 -14.19
C ILE A 149 7.14 11.42 -13.54
N THR A 150 7.03 12.67 -14.01
CA THR A 150 7.73 13.82 -13.44
C THR A 150 6.80 15.00 -13.25
N GLY A 151 7.10 15.82 -12.26
CA GLY A 151 6.38 17.05 -11.98
C GLY A 151 7.05 17.86 -10.88
N LYS A 152 6.54 19.04 -10.60
CA LYS A 152 7.03 19.89 -9.50
C LYS A 152 6.76 19.25 -8.13
N LYS A 153 5.57 18.62 -8.01
CA LYS A 153 5.16 17.95 -6.79
C LYS A 153 4.44 16.65 -7.12
N ILE A 154 4.79 15.58 -6.45
CA ILE A 154 4.14 14.26 -6.54
C ILE A 154 3.61 13.92 -5.16
N THR A 155 2.31 13.68 -5.05
CA THR A 155 1.65 13.26 -3.81
C THR A 155 1.19 11.82 -3.94
N LEU A 156 1.72 10.94 -3.09
CA LEU A 156 1.32 9.54 -3.00
C LEU A 156 0.41 9.34 -1.78
N PHE A 157 -0.82 8.96 -2.03
CA PHE A 157 -1.81 8.58 -1.01
C PHE A 157 -1.73 7.06 -0.83
N LYS A 158 -0.87 6.59 0.09
CA LYS A 158 -0.55 5.15 0.23
C LYS A 158 -1.79 4.32 0.59
N ALA A 159 -2.64 4.82 1.49
CA ALA A 159 -3.88 4.14 1.87
C ALA A 159 -4.92 4.04 0.74
N GLN A 160 -4.80 4.85 -0.31
CA GLN A 160 -5.75 4.93 -1.43
C GLN A 160 -5.14 4.42 -2.74
N GLU A 161 -3.86 4.02 -2.73
CA GLU A 161 -3.09 3.64 -3.93
C GLU A 161 -3.20 4.69 -5.06
N ARG A 162 -3.24 5.98 -4.68
CA ARG A 162 -3.47 7.09 -5.58
C ARG A 162 -2.25 7.99 -5.66
N VAL A 163 -1.91 8.42 -6.87
CA VAL A 163 -0.85 9.39 -7.16
C VAL A 163 -1.46 10.63 -7.78
N VAL A 164 -1.02 11.81 -7.31
CA VAL A 164 -1.35 13.12 -7.88
C VAL A 164 -0.06 13.82 -8.23
N VAL A 165 0.05 14.33 -9.46
CA VAL A 165 1.24 15.05 -9.94
C VAL A 165 0.83 16.46 -10.32
N GLU A 166 1.57 17.44 -9.82
CA GLU A 166 1.32 18.85 -10.04
C GLU A 166 2.52 19.48 -10.78
N SER A 167 2.24 20.40 -11.67
CA SER A 167 3.23 21.18 -12.42
C SER A 167 3.35 22.61 -11.90
N THR A 168 4.30 23.35 -12.48
CA THR A 168 4.34 24.81 -12.46
C THR A 168 4.06 25.33 -13.87
N GLU A 169 3.96 26.64 -14.04
CA GLU A 169 3.78 27.27 -15.37
C GLU A 169 4.93 26.94 -16.33
N GLU A 170 6.16 26.78 -15.80
CA GLU A 170 7.37 26.54 -16.58
C GLU A 170 7.64 25.05 -16.86
N ASN A 171 7.22 24.17 -15.96
CA ASN A 171 7.53 22.73 -16.01
C ASN A 171 6.25 21.91 -15.95
N ARG A 172 5.85 21.36 -17.09
CA ARG A 172 4.65 20.52 -17.21
C ARG A 172 4.88 19.14 -16.60
N VAL A 173 3.79 18.49 -16.22
CA VAL A 173 3.80 17.06 -15.89
C VAL A 173 4.13 16.28 -17.16
N GLU A 174 5.09 15.36 -17.05
CA GLU A 174 5.41 14.39 -18.09
C GLU A 174 5.23 12.98 -17.54
N ALA A 175 4.74 12.08 -18.37
CA ALA A 175 4.59 10.66 -18.06
C ALA A 175 4.97 9.80 -19.25
N PHE A 176 5.67 8.71 -19.00
CA PHE A 176 5.97 7.66 -19.95
C PHE A 176 5.44 6.33 -19.40
N PHE A 177 4.67 5.64 -20.20
CA PHE A 177 4.13 4.33 -19.90
C PHE A 177 4.74 3.30 -20.86
N ASP A 178 5.47 2.34 -20.32
CA ASP A 178 5.98 1.22 -21.12
C ASP A 178 4.81 0.27 -21.42
N ALA A 179 4.60 -0.05 -22.70
CA ALA A 179 3.51 -0.93 -23.15
C ALA A 179 3.71 -2.40 -22.71
N GLU A 180 4.92 -2.78 -22.32
CA GLU A 180 5.25 -4.13 -21.82
C GLU A 180 5.07 -4.25 -20.31
N ASP A 181 4.98 -3.14 -19.57
CA ASP A 181 4.68 -3.14 -18.14
C ASP A 181 3.22 -3.58 -17.92
N GLN A 182 3.01 -4.86 -17.69
CA GLN A 182 1.67 -5.46 -17.51
C GLN A 182 0.96 -5.01 -16.22
N ASP A 183 1.67 -4.37 -15.31
CA ASP A 183 1.15 -3.95 -14.01
C ASP A 183 0.53 -2.54 -13.99
N GLY A 184 0.38 -1.84 -15.06
CA GLY A 184 -0.40 -0.58 -15.22
C GLY A 184 -0.55 0.35 -13.99
N SER A 185 0.06 0.00 -12.87
CA SER A 185 0.04 0.69 -11.58
C SER A 185 1.31 1.52 -11.40
N LEU A 186 1.15 2.83 -11.49
CA LEU A 186 2.13 3.82 -11.04
C LEU A 186 2.15 3.90 -9.52
#